data_dc0cb38dff3ea6ddf349d67295e480d6
#
_entry.id   dc0cb38dff3ea6ddf349d67295e480d6
#
_cell.length_a   1.000
_cell.length_b   1.000
_cell.length_c   1.000
_cell.angle_alpha   90.00
_cell.angle_beta   90.00
_cell.angle_gamma   90.00
#
_symmetry.space_group_name_H-M   'P 1'
#
loop_
_entity.id
_entity.type
_entity.pdbx_description
1 polymer ?
#
loop_
_entity_poly.entity_id
_entity_poly.type
_entity_poly.pdbx_seq_one_letter_code
_entity_poly.pdbx_strand_id
1 'polypeptide(L)'
;VNDYTLPVLGMAYIATYAARAGFNVGVLDAEAHGLGIDRAVEVINAAHPRWVGMNLLAPTYELSARIAAGLADDILLMAGGHQAKAMPQRILADPRMARLNALVLGEGETRVAALLDDERRRAELPGVMWRDHLLGRPASGLPRPGTVGEHLAPDIDALPFVDRRYLTQDPYRADDGRVEANIVGSRGCPYDCGFCGAAVSANPDIKIRTRNPETIIAELETLHADHGATAFRFVDDLFLGAARVIRPAMKTFTTHGIGDRYVWDATGRINVLARADDAMLDTLARNGLREVALGIESGSDRILRAMDKRITAEMTENVAHRLLERGIDVKGYFILGYPGERQNDLDATVRHIHNLWEVADRNPGGFRASVFEFRPYPGTPVWQQLTAEGHDPDALLAYCDVDLTDQGADESMRQRDEFNFSVGIQFGDVPLHELRATLTTLTRAQHARTGAAA
;
A
#
# COMPACT_ATOMS: atom_id res chain seq x y z
N VAL A 1 14.05 -7.83 -8.58
CA VAL A 1 13.41 -7.00 -7.57
C VAL A 1 12.21 -7.74 -7.07
N ASN A 2 12.21 -7.97 -5.78
CA ASN A 2 11.13 -8.61 -5.06
C ASN A 2 9.86 -7.74 -5.19
N ASP A 3 8.71 -8.36 -5.52
CA ASP A 3 7.40 -7.68 -5.63
C ASP A 3 6.93 -6.96 -4.36
N TYR A 4 7.61 -7.20 -3.26
CA TYR A 4 7.28 -6.67 -1.94
C TYR A 4 8.10 -5.41 -1.60
N THR A 5 9.17 -5.12 -2.34
CA THR A 5 9.98 -3.92 -2.14
C THR A 5 9.39 -2.77 -2.97
N LEU A 6 8.30 -2.20 -2.47
CA LEU A 6 7.76 -0.99 -3.08
C LEU A 6 8.56 0.22 -2.59
N PRO A 7 8.94 1.14 -3.51
CA PRO A 7 9.63 2.36 -3.13
C PRO A 7 8.72 3.21 -2.23
N VAL A 8 9.34 4.02 -1.37
CA VAL A 8 8.64 4.92 -0.44
C VAL A 8 8.01 6.13 -1.17
N LEU A 9 7.23 5.84 -2.20
CA LEU A 9 6.71 6.83 -3.16
C LEU A 9 5.91 7.94 -2.48
N GLY A 10 5.12 7.62 -1.46
CA GLY A 10 4.38 8.62 -0.67
C GLY A 10 5.30 9.62 0.03
N MET A 11 6.42 9.16 0.58
CA MET A 11 7.42 10.04 1.20
C MET A 11 8.15 10.87 0.15
N ALA A 12 8.43 10.30 -1.02
CA ALA A 12 9.05 11.02 -2.12
C ALA A 12 8.13 12.12 -2.71
N TYR A 13 6.81 11.91 -2.76
CA TYR A 13 5.84 12.97 -3.09
C TYR A 13 5.92 14.13 -2.11
N ILE A 14 5.90 13.85 -0.80
CA ILE A 14 6.01 14.85 0.25
C ILE A 14 7.33 15.62 0.14
N ALA A 15 8.45 14.90 -0.03
CA ALA A 15 9.78 15.50 -0.17
C ALA A 15 9.88 16.37 -1.42
N THR A 16 9.36 15.89 -2.56
CA THR A 16 9.36 16.66 -3.81
C THR A 16 8.54 17.94 -3.67
N TYR A 17 7.35 17.85 -3.05
CA TYR A 17 6.50 19.00 -2.82
C TYR A 17 7.17 20.04 -1.90
N ALA A 18 7.77 19.58 -0.80
CA ALA A 18 8.50 20.45 0.14
C ALA A 18 9.73 21.09 -0.51
N ALA A 19 10.49 20.34 -1.30
CA ALA A 19 11.65 20.86 -2.02
C ALA A 19 11.26 21.95 -3.03
N ARG A 20 10.14 21.78 -3.75
CA ARG A 20 9.61 22.82 -4.65
C ARG A 20 9.10 24.05 -3.91
N ALA A 21 8.71 23.92 -2.64
CA ALA A 21 8.42 25.04 -1.75
C ALA A 21 9.67 25.73 -1.20
N GLY A 22 10.88 25.28 -1.56
CA GLY A 22 12.15 25.91 -1.22
C GLY A 22 12.86 25.30 0.01
N PHE A 23 12.38 24.19 0.54
CA PHE A 23 13.01 23.51 1.67
C PHE A 23 14.12 22.56 1.22
N ASN A 24 15.19 22.44 2.00
CA ASN A 24 16.21 21.42 1.83
C ASN A 24 15.73 20.11 2.47
N VAL A 25 15.46 19.10 1.66
CA VAL A 25 14.83 17.84 2.10
C VAL A 25 15.66 16.65 1.65
N GLY A 26 15.79 15.67 2.54
CA GLY A 26 16.29 14.32 2.23
C GLY A 26 15.24 13.27 2.58
N VAL A 27 15.35 12.09 1.99
CA VAL A 27 14.57 10.90 2.34
C VAL A 27 15.53 9.80 2.77
N LEU A 28 15.30 9.19 3.93
CA LEU A 28 16.00 8.01 4.39
C LEU A 28 15.04 6.82 4.27
N ASP A 29 15.30 5.97 3.29
CA ASP A 29 14.67 4.66 3.20
C ASP A 29 15.54 3.66 3.98
N ALA A 30 15.29 3.58 5.29
CA ALA A 30 16.07 2.73 6.20
C ALA A 30 16.06 1.27 5.77
N GLU A 31 14.95 0.84 5.21
CA GLU A 31 14.76 -0.51 4.73
C GLU A 31 15.55 -0.80 3.45
N ALA A 32 15.44 0.03 2.43
CA ALA A 32 16.22 -0.15 1.20
C ALA A 32 17.73 -0.14 1.46
N HIS A 33 18.15 0.53 2.55
CA HIS A 33 19.55 0.55 3.00
C HIS A 33 19.90 -0.55 4.03
N GLY A 34 18.93 -1.38 4.47
CA GLY A 34 19.12 -2.42 5.48
C GLY A 34 19.60 -1.87 6.83
N LEU A 35 19.08 -0.72 7.25
CA LEU A 35 19.47 -0.07 8.51
C LEU A 35 18.60 -0.56 9.67
N GLY A 36 19.24 -1.04 10.72
CA GLY A 36 18.60 -1.27 12.02
C GLY A 36 18.27 0.05 12.74
N ILE A 37 17.65 -0.08 13.92
CA ILE A 37 17.15 1.07 14.70
C ILE A 37 18.27 2.04 15.06
N ASP A 38 19.33 1.52 15.72
CA ASP A 38 20.44 2.35 16.21
C ASP A 38 21.16 3.05 15.05
N ARG A 39 21.38 2.33 13.94
CA ARG A 39 22.04 2.90 12.79
C ARG A 39 21.19 3.96 12.09
N ALA A 40 19.87 3.77 12.01
CA ALA A 40 18.95 4.78 11.50
C ALA A 40 18.99 6.05 12.37
N VAL A 41 18.98 5.90 13.70
CA VAL A 41 19.09 7.00 14.66
C VAL A 41 20.43 7.75 14.50
N GLU A 42 21.55 7.03 14.40
CA GLU A 42 22.87 7.61 14.16
C GLU A 42 22.90 8.45 12.88
N VAL A 43 22.41 7.92 11.78
CA VAL A 43 22.39 8.59 10.46
C VAL A 43 21.55 9.88 10.55
N ILE A 44 20.36 9.81 11.16
CA ILE A 44 19.46 10.96 11.30
C ILE A 44 20.11 12.02 12.19
N ASN A 45 20.62 11.63 13.36
CA ASN A 45 21.26 12.57 14.28
C ASN A 45 22.51 13.22 13.68
N ALA A 46 23.33 12.46 12.94
CA ALA A 46 24.51 13.01 12.26
C ALA A 46 24.15 14.01 11.13
N ALA A 47 23.01 13.85 10.48
CA ALA A 47 22.51 14.78 9.47
C ALA A 47 22.00 16.11 10.07
N HIS A 48 21.76 16.17 11.38
CA HIS A 48 21.23 17.34 12.10
C HIS A 48 20.04 18.03 11.40
N PRO A 49 18.98 17.32 11.03
CA PRO A 49 17.84 17.96 10.40
C PRO A 49 17.07 18.79 11.43
N ARG A 50 16.51 19.93 11.02
CA ARG A 50 15.57 20.67 11.88
C ARG A 50 14.30 19.88 12.16
N TRP A 51 13.82 19.12 11.15
CA TRP A 51 12.62 18.30 11.20
C TRP A 51 12.90 16.88 10.77
N VAL A 52 12.29 15.92 11.44
CA VAL A 52 12.15 14.54 10.97
C VAL A 52 10.66 14.25 10.74
N GLY A 53 10.32 13.78 9.55
CA GLY A 53 8.99 13.29 9.19
C GLY A 53 8.98 11.75 9.13
N MET A 54 8.04 11.10 9.80
CA MET A 54 7.94 9.63 9.84
C MET A 54 6.62 9.14 9.26
N ASN A 55 6.67 8.07 8.45
CA ASN A 55 5.49 7.35 8.00
C ASN A 55 5.21 6.19 8.97
N LEU A 56 4.06 6.24 9.67
CA LEU A 56 3.68 5.23 10.65
C LEU A 56 2.71 4.21 10.04
N LEU A 57 3.13 2.96 10.02
CA LEU A 57 2.33 1.81 9.63
C LEU A 57 2.16 0.86 10.84
N ALA A 58 1.06 0.15 10.93
CA ALA A 58 0.79 -0.73 12.06
C ALA A 58 1.90 -1.76 12.30
N PRO A 59 2.41 -2.50 11.30
CA PRO A 59 3.47 -3.49 11.51
C PRO A 59 4.82 -2.90 11.93
N THR A 60 5.10 -1.66 11.54
CA THR A 60 6.41 -1.02 11.79
C THR A 60 6.35 0.07 12.87
N TYR A 61 5.21 0.23 13.53
CA TYR A 61 5.03 1.29 14.54
C TYR A 61 6.05 1.18 15.67
N GLU A 62 6.31 -0.04 16.16
CA GLU A 62 7.25 -0.27 17.25
C GLU A 62 8.68 0.17 16.90
N LEU A 63 9.14 -0.14 15.67
CA LEU A 63 10.43 0.31 15.16
C LEU A 63 10.47 1.85 15.06
N SER A 64 9.42 2.43 14.50
CA SER A 64 9.30 3.89 14.35
C SER A 64 9.31 4.62 15.69
N ALA A 65 8.63 4.08 16.71
CA ALA A 65 8.58 4.67 18.05
C ALA A 65 9.96 4.62 18.74
N ARG A 66 10.73 3.53 18.56
CA ARG A 66 12.10 3.42 19.07
C ARG A 66 13.05 4.38 18.38
N ILE A 67 12.96 4.53 17.06
CA ILE A 67 13.73 5.52 16.32
C ILE A 67 13.39 6.93 16.84
N ALA A 68 12.11 7.27 16.99
CA ALA A 68 11.67 8.57 17.50
C ALA A 68 12.24 8.90 18.88
N ALA A 69 12.30 7.89 19.77
CA ALA A 69 12.87 8.05 21.11
C ALA A 69 14.39 8.28 21.11
N GLY A 70 15.11 7.80 20.10
CA GLY A 70 16.57 7.95 19.97
C GLY A 70 17.02 9.25 19.27
N LEU A 71 16.10 10.05 18.74
CA LEU A 71 16.47 11.30 18.06
C LEU A 71 17.01 12.35 19.04
N ALA A 72 17.94 13.20 18.57
CA ALA A 72 18.50 14.30 19.35
C ALA A 72 17.43 15.32 19.76
N ASP A 73 17.61 15.97 20.95
CA ASP A 73 16.57 16.77 21.60
C ASP A 73 16.16 18.04 20.86
N ASP A 74 16.99 18.55 19.99
CA ASP A 74 16.76 19.75 19.18
C ASP A 74 16.01 19.45 17.85
N ILE A 75 15.82 18.19 17.51
CA ILE A 75 15.08 17.77 16.31
C ILE A 75 13.57 17.84 16.57
N LEU A 76 12.86 18.58 15.73
CA LEU A 76 11.40 18.59 15.70
C LEU A 76 10.87 17.34 14.99
N LEU A 77 9.82 16.73 15.53
CA LEU A 77 9.26 15.48 15.00
C LEU A 77 7.83 15.69 14.50
N MET A 78 7.58 15.26 13.27
CA MET A 78 6.23 15.07 12.73
C MET A 78 6.03 13.63 12.28
N ALA A 79 4.81 13.14 12.34
CA ALA A 79 4.48 11.80 11.88
C ALA A 79 3.14 11.78 11.15
N GLY A 80 2.96 10.82 10.25
CA GLY A 80 1.73 10.60 9.49
C GLY A 80 1.57 9.15 9.10
N GLY A 81 0.74 8.87 8.10
CA GLY A 81 0.49 7.53 7.57
C GLY A 81 -0.76 6.86 8.16
N HIS A 82 -1.00 5.61 7.73
CA HIS A 82 -2.24 4.91 8.07
C HIS A 82 -2.43 4.68 9.57
N GLN A 83 -1.37 4.33 10.29
CA GLN A 83 -1.43 4.15 11.75
C GLN A 83 -1.76 5.45 12.47
N ALA A 84 -1.17 6.56 12.02
CA ALA A 84 -1.45 7.88 12.58
C ALA A 84 -2.93 8.25 12.47
N LYS A 85 -3.54 7.96 11.32
CA LYS A 85 -4.95 8.22 11.08
C LYS A 85 -5.86 7.30 11.89
N ALA A 86 -5.52 6.01 11.97
CA ALA A 86 -6.35 5.01 12.64
C ALA A 86 -6.33 5.12 14.16
N MET A 87 -5.19 5.47 14.77
CA MET A 87 -5.00 5.45 16.22
C MET A 87 -4.29 6.70 16.77
N PRO A 88 -4.73 7.92 16.43
CA PRO A 88 -4.02 9.14 16.78
C PRO A 88 -3.86 9.33 18.29
N GLN A 89 -4.89 9.00 19.08
CA GLN A 89 -4.87 9.14 20.54
C GLN A 89 -3.84 8.22 21.19
N ARG A 90 -3.73 6.98 20.68
CA ARG A 90 -2.74 6.01 21.16
C ARG A 90 -1.32 6.50 20.91
N ILE A 91 -1.05 7.02 19.72
CA ILE A 91 0.27 7.57 19.35
C ILE A 91 0.61 8.78 20.24
N LEU A 92 -0.33 9.68 20.44
CA LEU A 92 -0.12 10.85 21.30
C LEU A 92 0.03 10.47 22.79
N ALA A 93 -0.49 9.32 23.21
CA ALA A 93 -0.31 8.79 24.56
C ALA A 93 1.01 8.03 24.77
N ASP A 94 1.66 7.58 23.68
CA ASP A 94 2.92 6.82 23.77
C ASP A 94 4.05 7.73 24.29
N PRO A 95 4.71 7.37 25.41
CA PRO A 95 5.80 8.18 25.97
C PRO A 95 7.00 8.29 25.03
N ARG A 96 7.24 7.32 24.15
CA ARG A 96 8.30 7.38 23.13
C ARG A 96 8.04 8.45 22.08
N MET A 97 6.77 8.79 21.86
CA MET A 97 6.32 9.87 20.98
C MET A 97 6.08 11.19 21.73
N ALA A 98 6.61 11.34 22.96
CA ALA A 98 6.39 12.52 23.78
C ALA A 98 6.84 13.82 23.08
N ARG A 99 7.82 13.75 22.19
CA ARG A 99 8.39 14.87 21.45
C ARG A 99 7.68 15.19 20.14
N LEU A 100 6.61 14.46 19.82
CA LEU A 100 5.86 14.67 18.58
C LEU A 100 5.25 16.08 18.53
N ASN A 101 5.74 16.92 17.62
CA ASN A 101 5.27 18.29 17.42
C ASN A 101 3.98 18.33 16.60
N ALA A 102 3.83 17.39 15.65
CA ALA A 102 2.64 17.30 14.81
C ALA A 102 2.38 15.87 14.37
N LEU A 103 1.12 15.44 14.45
CA LEU A 103 0.60 14.22 13.88
C LEU A 103 -0.31 14.58 12.71
N VAL A 104 0.11 14.25 11.49
CA VAL A 104 -0.58 14.60 10.25
C VAL A 104 -1.53 13.49 9.85
N LEU A 105 -2.82 13.76 9.84
CA LEU A 105 -3.86 12.81 9.48
C LEU A 105 -4.28 13.00 8.01
N GLY A 106 -4.14 11.97 7.20
CA GLY A 106 -4.39 12.02 5.76
C GLY A 106 -3.15 12.38 4.93
N GLU A 107 -3.35 12.93 3.73
CA GLU A 107 -2.27 13.21 2.79
C GLU A 107 -1.39 14.38 3.26
N GLY A 108 -0.07 14.21 3.15
CA GLY A 108 0.89 15.05 3.86
C GLY A 108 1.43 16.26 3.08
N GLU A 109 1.37 16.29 1.74
CA GLU A 109 2.14 17.19 0.90
C GLU A 109 2.00 18.68 1.31
N THR A 110 0.79 19.19 1.35
CA THR A 110 0.54 20.61 1.68
C THR A 110 0.75 20.93 3.17
N ARG A 111 0.38 19.98 4.06
CA ARG A 111 0.50 20.19 5.51
C ARG A 111 1.94 20.14 5.96
N VAL A 112 2.73 19.20 5.43
CA VAL A 112 4.16 19.10 5.75
C VAL A 112 4.87 20.38 5.32
N ALA A 113 4.66 20.87 4.10
CA ALA A 113 5.26 22.11 3.64
C ALA A 113 4.87 23.30 4.53
N ALA A 114 3.60 23.40 4.96
CA ALA A 114 3.14 24.43 5.86
C ALA A 114 3.77 24.35 7.27
N LEU A 115 4.00 23.13 7.79
CA LEU A 115 4.66 22.90 9.08
C LEU A 115 6.15 23.21 9.04
N LEU A 116 6.81 22.92 7.91
CA LEU A 116 8.22 23.26 7.70
C LEU A 116 8.44 24.77 7.67
N ASP A 117 7.48 25.54 7.16
CA ASP A 117 7.51 26.99 7.14
C ASP A 117 7.35 27.58 8.56
N ASP A 118 6.27 27.19 9.26
CA ASP A 118 6.03 27.59 10.65
C ASP A 118 5.29 26.47 11.42
N GLU A 119 5.94 25.88 12.43
CA GLU A 119 5.36 24.83 13.27
C GLU A 119 4.08 25.25 14.00
N ARG A 120 3.93 26.55 14.28
CA ARG A 120 2.73 27.11 14.96
C ARG A 120 1.48 26.96 14.10
N ARG A 121 1.63 26.84 12.80
CA ARG A 121 0.52 26.61 11.88
C ARG A 121 -0.21 25.30 12.13
N ARG A 122 0.36 24.36 12.91
CA ARG A 122 -0.33 23.15 13.35
C ARG A 122 -1.71 23.42 13.96
N ALA A 123 -1.89 24.55 14.62
CA ALA A 123 -3.16 24.97 15.22
C ALA A 123 -4.22 25.39 14.19
N GLU A 124 -3.80 25.77 12.98
CA GLU A 124 -4.64 26.27 11.89
C GLU A 124 -4.96 25.16 10.87
N LEU A 125 -4.10 24.15 10.76
CA LEU A 125 -4.19 23.13 9.71
C LEU A 125 -5.21 22.04 10.08
N PRO A 126 -6.25 21.81 9.27
CA PRO A 126 -7.17 20.72 9.52
C PRO A 126 -6.46 19.36 9.36
N GLY A 127 -6.83 18.39 10.20
CA GLY A 127 -6.22 17.05 10.22
C GLY A 127 -4.81 17.03 10.80
N VAL A 128 -4.38 18.05 11.53
CA VAL A 128 -3.15 18.02 12.32
C VAL A 128 -3.51 17.95 13.81
N MET A 129 -2.90 17.01 14.52
CA MET A 129 -3.00 16.85 15.97
C MET A 129 -1.63 17.02 16.61
N TRP A 130 -1.59 17.47 17.86
CA TRP A 130 -0.36 17.58 18.63
C TRP A 130 -0.66 17.41 20.13
N ARG A 131 0.38 17.20 20.93
CA ARG A 131 0.25 17.16 22.38
C ARG A 131 0.27 18.60 22.92
N ASP A 132 -0.74 18.96 23.70
CA ASP A 132 -0.73 20.18 24.49
C ASP A 132 0.00 19.90 25.81
N HIS A 133 1.26 20.31 25.89
CA HIS A 133 2.11 20.11 27.08
C HIS A 133 1.59 20.83 28.32
N LEU A 134 0.86 21.93 28.14
CA LEU A 134 0.32 22.70 29.26
C LEU A 134 -0.90 22.05 29.89
N LEU A 135 -1.72 21.39 29.08
CA LEU A 135 -2.97 20.74 29.50
C LEU A 135 -2.82 19.23 29.68
N GLY A 136 -1.67 18.65 29.34
CA GLY A 136 -1.42 17.20 29.41
C GLY A 136 -2.38 16.34 28.52
N ARG A 137 -3.05 16.95 27.55
CA ARG A 137 -4.01 16.31 26.67
C ARG A 137 -3.71 16.62 25.21
N PRO A 138 -4.11 15.75 24.27
CA PRO A 138 -3.99 16.03 22.85
C PRO A 138 -4.83 17.24 22.46
N ALA A 139 -4.21 18.19 21.77
CA ALA A 139 -4.92 19.24 21.05
C ALA A 139 -5.20 18.75 19.63
N SER A 140 -6.35 19.07 19.06
CA SER A 140 -6.76 18.47 17.79
C SER A 140 -7.37 19.45 16.82
N GLY A 141 -6.94 19.32 15.56
CA GLY A 141 -7.66 19.79 14.38
C GLY A 141 -8.31 18.63 13.62
N LEU A 142 -8.96 17.70 14.31
CA LEU A 142 -9.63 16.58 13.65
C LEU A 142 -10.64 17.08 12.62
N PRO A 143 -10.66 16.51 11.40
CA PRO A 143 -11.71 16.79 10.44
C PRO A 143 -13.06 16.40 11.04
N ARG A 144 -14.05 17.26 10.93
CA ARG A 144 -15.41 16.92 11.34
C ARG A 144 -15.97 15.87 10.37
N PRO A 145 -16.75 14.89 10.83
CA PRO A 145 -17.44 13.96 9.94
C PRO A 145 -18.19 14.72 8.85
N GLY A 146 -17.95 14.36 7.58
CA GLY A 146 -18.58 15.02 6.42
C GLY A 146 -17.85 16.23 5.85
N THR A 147 -16.85 16.79 6.51
CA THR A 147 -16.00 17.83 5.94
C THR A 147 -14.82 17.23 5.17
N VAL A 148 -15.09 16.78 3.95
CA VAL A 148 -14.03 16.50 2.97
C VAL A 148 -13.60 17.86 2.41
N GLY A 149 -12.59 18.48 3.02
CA GLY A 149 -12.05 19.75 2.53
C GLY A 149 -10.92 19.53 1.56
N GLU A 150 -10.71 20.46 0.64
CA GLU A 150 -9.55 20.54 -0.25
C GLU A 150 -8.22 20.43 0.52
N HIS A 151 -8.23 20.80 1.79
CA HIS A 151 -7.07 20.74 2.67
C HIS A 151 -6.65 19.34 3.13
N LEU A 152 -7.54 18.34 3.02
CA LEU A 152 -7.25 16.96 3.45
C LEU A 152 -6.78 16.08 2.30
N ALA A 153 -7.14 16.46 1.09
CA ALA A 153 -6.83 15.74 -0.12
C ALA A 153 -6.50 16.76 -1.23
N PRO A 154 -5.22 17.00 -1.54
CA PRO A 154 -4.82 17.90 -2.59
C PRO A 154 -5.34 17.44 -3.95
N ASP A 155 -5.46 18.39 -4.91
CA ASP A 155 -5.68 18.03 -6.31
C ASP A 155 -4.49 17.19 -6.79
N ILE A 156 -4.78 15.96 -7.17
CA ILE A 156 -3.73 14.98 -7.54
C ILE A 156 -3.00 15.39 -8.84
N ASP A 157 -3.67 16.12 -9.75
CA ASP A 157 -3.07 16.63 -10.98
C ASP A 157 -2.20 17.87 -10.76
N ALA A 158 -2.39 18.57 -9.65
CA ALA A 158 -1.57 19.72 -9.27
C ALA A 158 -0.29 19.31 -8.51
N LEU A 159 -0.18 18.04 -8.11
CA LEU A 159 1.05 17.54 -7.47
C LEU A 159 2.19 17.45 -8.48
N PRO A 160 3.41 17.81 -8.08
CA PRO A 160 4.59 17.63 -8.93
C PRO A 160 4.86 16.14 -9.20
N PHE A 161 5.44 15.83 -10.36
CA PHE A 161 6.04 14.51 -10.58
C PHE A 161 7.13 14.26 -9.55
N VAL A 162 7.20 13.03 -9.05
CA VAL A 162 8.17 12.66 -8.01
C VAL A 162 9.59 12.82 -8.52
N ASP A 163 10.39 13.55 -7.79
CA ASP A 163 11.83 13.62 -8.01
C ASP A 163 12.48 12.31 -7.56
N ARG A 164 12.97 11.53 -8.54
CA ARG A 164 13.49 10.18 -8.34
C ARG A 164 14.75 10.11 -7.48
N ARG A 165 15.46 11.24 -7.26
CA ARG A 165 16.58 11.30 -6.31
C ARG A 165 16.20 10.94 -4.86
N TYR A 166 14.90 11.01 -4.52
CA TYR A 166 14.37 10.62 -3.21
C TYR A 166 14.04 9.13 -3.09
N LEU A 167 14.25 8.36 -4.14
CA LEU A 167 13.93 6.92 -4.18
C LEU A 167 15.21 6.12 -4.41
N THR A 168 15.51 5.19 -3.50
CA THR A 168 16.75 4.42 -3.55
C THR A 168 16.76 3.40 -4.68
N GLN A 169 15.59 2.86 -5.05
CA GLN A 169 15.44 1.77 -6.02
C GLN A 169 14.33 2.04 -7.05
N ASP A 170 14.20 3.28 -7.53
CA ASP A 170 13.19 3.63 -8.53
C ASP A 170 13.66 4.85 -9.33
N PRO A 171 13.81 4.78 -10.67
CA PRO A 171 13.60 3.60 -11.51
C PRO A 171 14.64 2.48 -11.30
N TYR A 172 14.30 1.25 -11.64
CA TYR A 172 15.20 0.10 -11.55
C TYR A 172 15.23 -0.71 -12.85
N ARG A 173 16.28 -1.51 -13.04
CA ARG A 173 16.38 -2.44 -14.16
C ARG A 173 15.79 -3.79 -13.78
N ALA A 174 14.73 -4.20 -14.47
CA ALA A 174 14.12 -5.50 -14.31
C ALA A 174 14.96 -6.61 -14.99
N ASP A 175 14.66 -7.88 -14.67
CA ASP A 175 15.41 -9.03 -15.19
C ASP A 175 15.31 -9.19 -16.71
N ASP A 176 14.22 -8.72 -17.32
CA ASP A 176 14.03 -8.68 -18.78
C ASP A 176 14.83 -7.52 -19.46
N GLY A 177 15.60 -6.76 -18.67
CA GLY A 177 16.43 -5.66 -19.12
C GLY A 177 15.72 -4.33 -19.29
N ARG A 178 14.41 -4.25 -19.12
CA ARG A 178 13.66 -3.00 -19.14
C ARG A 178 13.99 -2.14 -17.92
N VAL A 179 13.88 -0.84 -18.07
CA VAL A 179 13.87 0.09 -16.92
C VAL A 179 12.43 0.29 -16.50
N GLU A 180 12.15 -0.02 -15.26
CA GLU A 180 10.81 0.01 -14.67
C GLU A 180 10.70 1.13 -13.62
N ALA A 181 9.57 1.85 -13.62
CA ALA A 181 9.30 2.92 -12.66
C ALA A 181 7.90 2.78 -12.05
N ASN A 182 7.79 3.10 -10.76
CA ASN A 182 6.52 3.13 -10.07
C ASN A 182 5.87 4.51 -10.19
N ILE A 183 4.57 4.54 -10.49
CA ILE A 183 3.79 5.78 -10.64
C ILE A 183 2.44 5.66 -9.91
N VAL A 184 1.80 6.80 -9.69
CA VAL A 184 0.46 6.89 -9.13
C VAL A 184 -0.48 7.50 -10.17
N GLY A 185 -1.51 6.77 -10.57
CA GLY A 185 -2.58 7.24 -11.46
C GLY A 185 -3.86 7.62 -10.73
N SER A 186 -4.07 7.12 -9.51
CA SER A 186 -5.22 7.43 -8.67
C SER A 186 -4.89 7.32 -7.19
N ARG A 187 -5.71 7.92 -6.33
CA ARG A 187 -5.65 7.76 -4.88
C ARG A 187 -7.03 7.51 -4.30
N GLY A 188 -7.10 6.60 -3.33
CA GLY A 188 -8.32 6.19 -2.64
C GLY A 188 -9.10 5.10 -3.36
N CYS A 189 -10.01 4.46 -2.63
CA CYS A 189 -10.84 3.36 -3.11
C CYS A 189 -12.32 3.59 -2.72
N PRO A 190 -13.31 3.37 -3.62
CA PRO A 190 -14.72 3.58 -3.30
C PRO A 190 -15.38 2.36 -2.63
N TYR A 191 -14.62 1.31 -2.34
CA TYR A 191 -15.12 0.06 -1.78
C TYR A 191 -14.89 -0.01 -0.27
N ASP A 192 -15.67 -0.83 0.41
CA ASP A 192 -15.65 -0.97 1.88
C ASP A 192 -15.31 -2.40 2.32
N CYS A 193 -14.26 -2.99 1.70
CA CYS A 193 -13.82 -4.32 2.06
C CYS A 193 -13.38 -4.37 3.54
N GLY A 194 -13.94 -5.31 4.31
CA GLY A 194 -13.84 -5.33 5.76
C GLY A 194 -12.41 -5.34 6.33
N PHE A 195 -11.46 -5.91 5.62
CA PHE A 195 -10.05 -6.03 6.03
C PHE A 195 -9.15 -4.87 5.57
N CYS A 196 -9.64 -3.99 4.68
CA CYS A 196 -8.80 -3.09 3.91
C CYS A 196 -8.60 -1.74 4.60
N GLY A 197 -7.34 -1.31 4.77
CA GLY A 197 -7.01 0.02 5.27
C GLY A 197 -7.46 1.18 4.36
N ALA A 198 -7.68 0.91 3.06
CA ALA A 198 -8.21 1.88 2.10
C ALA A 198 -9.76 1.86 2.02
N ALA A 199 -10.45 1.08 2.87
CA ALA A 199 -11.92 1.03 2.90
C ALA A 199 -12.51 2.44 3.10
N VAL A 200 -13.61 2.73 2.39
CA VAL A 200 -14.23 4.06 2.42
C VAL A 200 -14.72 4.45 3.81
N SER A 201 -15.21 3.49 4.61
CA SER A 201 -15.61 3.74 6.00
C SER A 201 -14.44 4.04 6.93
N ALA A 202 -13.24 3.51 6.63
CA ALA A 202 -12.01 3.84 7.33
C ALA A 202 -11.42 5.20 6.88
N ASN A 203 -11.85 5.71 5.72
CA ASN A 203 -11.34 6.93 5.12
C ASN A 203 -12.47 7.86 4.64
N PRO A 204 -13.42 8.25 5.50
CA PRO A 204 -14.60 9.03 5.09
C PRO A 204 -14.26 10.43 4.58
N ASP A 205 -13.08 10.91 4.88
CA ASP A 205 -12.52 12.21 4.50
C ASP A 205 -11.77 12.17 3.14
N ILE A 206 -11.56 10.99 2.55
CA ILE A 206 -10.82 10.83 1.29
C ILE A 206 -11.77 10.32 0.21
N LYS A 207 -11.91 11.10 -0.87
CA LYS A 207 -12.61 10.66 -2.09
C LYS A 207 -11.62 10.04 -3.05
N ILE A 208 -12.09 9.09 -3.87
CA ILE A 208 -11.30 8.60 -5.00
C ILE A 208 -11.05 9.76 -5.98
N ARG A 209 -9.80 9.92 -6.36
CA ARG A 209 -9.34 10.90 -7.34
C ARG A 209 -8.46 10.18 -8.35
N THR A 210 -8.71 10.42 -9.61
CA THR A 210 -7.95 9.84 -10.72
C THR A 210 -7.27 10.97 -11.47
N ARG A 211 -6.00 10.83 -11.78
CA ARG A 211 -5.25 11.79 -12.58
C ARG A 211 -5.80 11.87 -14.01
N ASN A 212 -5.66 13.04 -14.60
CA ASN A 212 -5.92 13.23 -16.00
C ASN A 212 -4.96 12.32 -16.81
N PRO A 213 -5.45 11.54 -17.78
CA PRO A 213 -4.60 10.68 -18.61
C PRO A 213 -3.45 11.42 -19.31
N GLU A 214 -3.63 12.67 -19.71
CA GLU A 214 -2.56 13.49 -20.30
C GLU A 214 -1.44 13.78 -19.29
N THR A 215 -1.79 14.04 -18.02
CA THR A 215 -0.80 14.23 -16.94
C THR A 215 -0.02 12.94 -16.66
N ILE A 216 -0.71 11.79 -16.74
CA ILE A 216 -0.05 10.48 -16.61
C ILE A 216 0.95 10.30 -17.75
N ILE A 217 0.54 10.52 -18.99
CA ILE A 217 1.42 10.37 -20.17
C ILE A 217 2.62 11.29 -20.07
N ALA A 218 2.44 12.55 -19.68
CA ALA A 218 3.54 13.48 -19.49
C ALA A 218 4.59 12.96 -18.47
N GLU A 219 4.15 12.30 -17.39
CA GLU A 219 5.06 11.66 -16.44
C GLU A 219 5.78 10.45 -17.05
N LEU A 220 5.06 9.57 -17.80
CA LEU A 220 5.70 8.45 -18.49
C LEU A 220 6.79 8.92 -19.45
N GLU A 221 6.52 9.96 -20.23
CA GLU A 221 7.46 10.53 -21.18
C GLU A 221 8.66 11.20 -20.49
N THR A 222 8.45 11.87 -19.37
CA THR A 222 9.51 12.43 -18.54
C THR A 222 10.42 11.31 -17.99
N LEU A 223 9.83 10.25 -17.44
CA LEU A 223 10.58 9.10 -16.91
C LEU A 223 11.33 8.35 -18.00
N HIS A 224 10.76 8.26 -19.20
CA HIS A 224 11.44 7.71 -20.35
C HIS A 224 12.65 8.57 -20.77
N ALA A 225 12.44 9.88 -20.89
CA ALA A 225 13.50 10.80 -21.31
C ALA A 225 14.66 10.88 -20.31
N ASP A 226 14.37 10.94 -19.02
CA ASP A 226 15.36 11.16 -17.97
C ASP A 226 16.04 9.87 -17.52
N HIS A 227 15.34 8.73 -17.58
CA HIS A 227 15.81 7.45 -17.00
C HIS A 227 15.77 6.27 -17.96
N GLY A 228 15.22 6.43 -19.17
CA GLY A 228 15.04 5.33 -20.14
C GLY A 228 13.94 4.34 -19.73
N ALA A 229 13.00 4.74 -18.87
CA ALA A 229 11.93 3.87 -18.42
C ALA A 229 11.01 3.48 -19.58
N THR A 230 10.72 2.18 -19.71
CA THR A 230 9.82 1.61 -20.71
C THR A 230 8.77 0.68 -20.11
N ALA A 231 8.83 0.44 -18.80
CA ALA A 231 7.85 -0.30 -18.04
C ALA A 231 7.38 0.54 -16.83
N PHE A 232 6.09 0.51 -16.54
CA PHE A 232 5.51 1.33 -15.48
C PHE A 232 4.56 0.52 -14.61
N ARG A 233 4.69 0.66 -13.29
CA ARG A 233 3.79 0.04 -12.34
C ARG A 233 2.91 1.09 -11.68
N PHE A 234 1.60 1.00 -11.89
CA PHE A 234 0.62 1.80 -11.17
C PHE A 234 0.42 1.22 -9.77
N VAL A 235 1.01 1.86 -8.76
CA VAL A 235 0.96 1.42 -7.35
C VAL A 235 -0.24 2.01 -6.60
N ASP A 236 -1.33 2.19 -7.30
CA ASP A 236 -2.58 2.73 -6.78
C ASP A 236 -3.30 1.72 -5.89
N ASP A 237 -4.14 2.20 -4.96
CA ASP A 237 -5.14 1.34 -4.32
C ASP A 237 -6.03 0.65 -5.36
N LEU A 238 -6.39 1.38 -6.44
CA LEU A 238 -7.27 0.85 -7.47
C LEU A 238 -7.28 1.71 -8.75
N PHE A 239 -6.43 1.41 -9.73
CA PHE A 239 -6.43 2.12 -11.01
C PHE A 239 -7.55 1.65 -11.94
N LEU A 240 -7.70 0.31 -12.12
CA LEU A 240 -8.76 -0.27 -12.95
C LEU A 240 -10.05 -0.48 -12.14
N GLY A 241 -10.55 0.61 -11.54
CA GLY A 241 -11.65 0.58 -10.57
C GLY A 241 -13.04 0.93 -11.10
N ALA A 242 -13.14 1.51 -12.31
CA ALA A 242 -14.42 1.86 -12.90
C ALA A 242 -14.31 2.06 -14.44
N ALA A 243 -15.27 1.54 -15.20
CA ALA A 243 -15.28 1.67 -16.66
C ALA A 243 -15.26 3.15 -17.13
N ARG A 244 -15.89 4.05 -16.37
CA ARG A 244 -15.89 5.50 -16.65
C ARG A 244 -14.50 6.16 -16.54
N VAL A 245 -13.57 5.52 -15.83
CA VAL A 245 -12.17 5.97 -15.70
C VAL A 245 -11.30 5.28 -16.76
N ILE A 246 -11.47 3.97 -16.92
CA ILE A 246 -10.69 3.15 -17.84
C ILE A 246 -10.87 3.57 -19.30
N ARG A 247 -12.12 3.76 -19.75
CA ARG A 247 -12.39 4.08 -21.17
C ARG A 247 -11.74 5.38 -21.66
N PRO A 248 -11.86 6.52 -20.94
CA PRO A 248 -11.15 7.74 -21.31
C PRO A 248 -9.63 7.58 -21.29
N ALA A 249 -9.08 6.94 -20.24
CA ALA A 249 -7.65 6.72 -20.14
C ALA A 249 -7.12 5.91 -21.35
N MET A 250 -7.80 4.81 -21.69
CA MET A 250 -7.40 3.97 -22.82
C MET A 250 -7.55 4.67 -24.16
N LYS A 251 -8.55 5.53 -24.31
CA LYS A 251 -8.68 6.37 -25.52
C LYS A 251 -7.46 7.29 -25.68
N THR A 252 -7.07 7.95 -24.61
CA THR A 252 -5.91 8.84 -24.60
C THR A 252 -4.60 8.04 -24.82
N PHE A 253 -4.43 6.91 -24.16
CA PHE A 253 -3.28 6.02 -24.36
C PHE A 253 -3.15 5.56 -25.83
N THR A 254 -4.26 5.17 -26.44
CA THR A 254 -4.30 4.81 -27.87
C THR A 254 -3.89 5.97 -28.75
N THR A 255 -4.40 7.20 -28.48
CA THR A 255 -4.08 8.39 -29.27
C THR A 255 -2.58 8.70 -29.24
N HIS A 256 -1.92 8.46 -28.10
CA HIS A 256 -0.48 8.69 -27.90
C HIS A 256 0.40 7.48 -28.23
N GLY A 257 -0.17 6.37 -28.71
CA GLY A 257 0.60 5.16 -29.05
C GLY A 257 1.36 4.56 -27.86
N ILE A 258 0.76 4.57 -26.66
CA ILE A 258 1.41 4.12 -25.44
C ILE A 258 1.81 2.64 -25.54
N GLY A 259 0.92 1.79 -26.04
CA GLY A 259 1.16 0.35 -26.16
C GLY A 259 2.27 -0.03 -27.14
N ASP A 260 2.65 0.87 -28.07
CA ASP A 260 3.75 0.65 -29.01
C ASP A 260 5.13 0.91 -28.37
N ARG A 261 5.15 1.65 -27.26
CA ARG A 261 6.39 2.14 -26.63
C ARG A 261 6.60 1.61 -25.22
N TYR A 262 5.54 1.36 -24.49
CA TYR A 262 5.58 1.08 -23.07
C TYR A 262 4.72 -0.11 -22.71
N VAL A 263 5.09 -0.79 -21.64
CA VAL A 263 4.24 -1.76 -20.93
C VAL A 263 3.94 -1.27 -19.53
N TRP A 264 2.82 -1.70 -18.96
CA TRP A 264 2.44 -1.27 -17.62
C TRP A 264 1.62 -2.33 -16.87
N ASP A 265 1.68 -2.25 -15.56
CA ASP A 265 0.97 -3.09 -14.60
C ASP A 265 0.03 -2.24 -13.75
N ALA A 266 -1.10 -2.78 -13.32
CA ALA A 266 -2.03 -2.03 -12.47
C ALA A 266 -2.85 -2.93 -11.56
N THR A 267 -3.36 -2.34 -10.47
CA THR A 267 -4.40 -2.98 -9.65
C THR A 267 -5.76 -2.89 -10.32
N GLY A 268 -6.49 -4.00 -10.29
CA GLY A 268 -7.82 -4.11 -10.88
C GLY A 268 -8.89 -4.63 -9.92
N ARG A 269 -10.15 -4.35 -10.25
CA ARG A 269 -11.28 -4.87 -9.50
C ARG A 269 -12.04 -5.92 -10.32
N ILE A 270 -12.18 -7.13 -9.77
CA ILE A 270 -12.79 -8.28 -10.44
C ILE A 270 -14.21 -7.95 -10.92
N ASN A 271 -15.07 -7.37 -10.07
CA ASN A 271 -16.45 -7.03 -10.45
C ASN A 271 -16.56 -5.93 -11.52
N VAL A 272 -15.52 -5.13 -11.72
CA VAL A 272 -15.43 -4.14 -12.81
C VAL A 272 -15.02 -4.83 -14.11
N LEU A 273 -13.98 -5.66 -14.06
CA LEU A 273 -13.47 -6.42 -15.21
C LEU A 273 -14.45 -7.50 -15.68
N ALA A 274 -15.23 -8.10 -14.77
CA ALA A 274 -16.30 -9.04 -15.12
C ALA A 274 -17.40 -8.40 -15.98
N ARG A 275 -17.65 -7.10 -15.80
CA ARG A 275 -18.63 -6.33 -16.60
C ARG A 275 -18.02 -5.68 -17.84
N ALA A 276 -16.71 -5.75 -18.00
CA ALA A 276 -16.04 -5.24 -19.17
C ALA A 276 -16.37 -6.12 -20.39
N ASP A 277 -16.69 -5.46 -21.52
CA ASP A 277 -16.80 -6.14 -22.80
C ASP A 277 -15.40 -6.55 -23.33
N ASP A 278 -15.37 -7.48 -24.26
CA ASP A 278 -14.11 -7.95 -24.84
C ASP A 278 -13.34 -6.85 -25.54
N ALA A 279 -14.04 -5.91 -26.20
CA ALA A 279 -13.42 -4.75 -26.83
C ALA A 279 -12.64 -3.88 -25.84
N MET A 280 -13.12 -3.75 -24.59
CA MET A 280 -12.41 -3.01 -23.55
C MET A 280 -11.17 -3.79 -23.08
N LEU A 281 -11.26 -5.12 -22.87
CA LEU A 281 -10.11 -5.94 -22.50
C LEU A 281 -9.05 -5.97 -23.62
N ASP A 282 -9.48 -6.09 -24.87
CA ASP A 282 -8.59 -6.01 -26.03
C ASP A 282 -7.89 -4.64 -26.13
N THR A 283 -8.59 -3.57 -25.74
CA THR A 283 -8.00 -2.23 -25.74
C THR A 283 -6.97 -2.08 -24.63
N LEU A 284 -7.20 -2.66 -23.45
CA LEU A 284 -6.21 -2.71 -22.38
C LEU A 284 -4.92 -3.42 -22.83
N ALA A 285 -5.05 -4.61 -23.44
CA ALA A 285 -3.92 -5.38 -23.96
C ALA A 285 -3.15 -4.59 -25.03
N ARG A 286 -3.85 -4.00 -26.03
CA ARG A 286 -3.23 -3.21 -27.09
C ARG A 286 -2.51 -1.95 -26.57
N ASN A 287 -2.95 -1.39 -25.45
CA ASN A 287 -2.29 -0.25 -24.82
C ASN A 287 -1.16 -0.66 -23.86
N GLY A 288 -0.71 -1.90 -23.89
CA GLY A 288 0.48 -2.34 -23.18
C GLY A 288 0.26 -2.82 -21.75
N LEU A 289 -0.99 -3.10 -21.35
CA LEU A 289 -1.25 -3.74 -20.05
C LEU A 289 -0.61 -5.11 -20.03
N ARG A 290 0.41 -5.29 -19.18
CA ARG A 290 1.19 -6.52 -19.04
C ARG A 290 0.64 -7.41 -17.91
N GLU A 291 0.37 -6.84 -16.75
CA GLU A 291 -0.11 -7.56 -15.58
C GLU A 291 -1.24 -6.80 -14.88
N VAL A 292 -2.21 -7.54 -14.37
CA VAL A 292 -3.25 -7.01 -13.47
C VAL A 292 -3.15 -7.68 -12.11
N ALA A 293 -2.95 -6.88 -11.05
CA ALA A 293 -3.03 -7.35 -9.69
C ALA A 293 -4.50 -7.32 -9.21
N LEU A 294 -5.00 -8.47 -8.80
CA LEU A 294 -6.39 -8.69 -8.37
C LEU A 294 -6.46 -9.14 -6.93
N GLY A 295 -7.22 -8.42 -6.10
CA GLY A 295 -7.60 -8.93 -4.79
C GLY A 295 -8.67 -10.02 -4.96
N ILE A 296 -8.26 -11.27 -4.96
CA ILE A 296 -9.13 -12.46 -5.04
C ILE A 296 -9.61 -12.84 -3.65
N GLU A 297 -8.72 -12.80 -2.70
CA GLU A 297 -8.82 -12.99 -1.25
C GLU A 297 -9.17 -14.43 -0.83
N SER A 298 -10.20 -15.06 -1.40
CA SER A 298 -10.63 -16.41 -1.03
C SER A 298 -11.31 -17.13 -2.19
N GLY A 299 -11.23 -18.45 -2.20
CA GLY A 299 -12.05 -19.32 -3.05
C GLY A 299 -13.41 -19.69 -2.45
N SER A 300 -13.72 -19.20 -1.25
CA SER A 300 -15.01 -19.41 -0.58
C SER A 300 -15.91 -18.19 -0.73
N ASP A 301 -17.04 -18.34 -1.41
CA ASP A 301 -18.05 -17.28 -1.53
C ASP A 301 -18.60 -16.84 -0.16
N ARG A 302 -18.57 -17.71 0.85
CA ARG A 302 -18.96 -17.38 2.21
C ARG A 302 -17.99 -16.38 2.83
N ILE A 303 -16.70 -16.61 2.69
CA ILE A 303 -15.64 -15.71 3.17
C ILE A 303 -15.63 -14.41 2.36
N LEU A 304 -15.77 -14.47 1.04
CA LEU A 304 -15.86 -13.27 0.20
C LEU A 304 -17.03 -12.34 0.60
N ARG A 305 -18.17 -12.93 1.00
CA ARG A 305 -19.31 -12.16 1.56
C ARG A 305 -18.97 -11.56 2.92
N ALA A 306 -18.32 -12.31 3.82
CA ALA A 306 -17.88 -11.81 5.11
C ALA A 306 -16.89 -10.63 5.00
N MET A 307 -16.07 -10.64 3.97
CA MET A 307 -15.12 -9.56 3.64
C MET A 307 -15.77 -8.34 2.95
N ASP A 308 -17.07 -8.35 2.64
CA ASP A 308 -17.76 -7.40 1.73
C ASP A 308 -17.03 -7.19 0.39
N LYS A 309 -16.50 -8.28 -0.15
CA LYS A 309 -15.71 -8.22 -1.39
C LYS A 309 -16.56 -8.05 -2.65
N ARG A 310 -17.83 -8.46 -2.61
CA ARG A 310 -18.83 -8.34 -3.70
C ARG A 310 -18.38 -9.02 -5.00
N ILE A 311 -17.71 -10.15 -4.89
CA ILE A 311 -17.30 -11.04 -5.98
C ILE A 311 -17.61 -12.49 -5.60
N THR A 312 -17.49 -13.41 -6.57
CA THR A 312 -17.56 -14.87 -6.37
C THR A 312 -16.32 -15.54 -6.94
N ALA A 313 -16.05 -16.76 -6.51
CA ALA A 313 -14.96 -17.56 -7.07
C ALA A 313 -15.15 -17.79 -8.59
N GLU A 314 -16.37 -18.07 -9.03
CA GLU A 314 -16.71 -18.20 -10.47
C GLU A 314 -16.42 -16.90 -11.26
N MET A 315 -16.81 -15.75 -10.70
CA MET A 315 -16.52 -14.46 -11.32
C MET A 315 -15.02 -14.23 -11.47
N THR A 316 -14.23 -14.67 -10.49
CA THR A 316 -12.77 -14.58 -10.50
C THR A 316 -12.17 -15.44 -11.60
N GLU A 317 -12.59 -16.71 -11.70
CA GLU A 317 -12.12 -17.62 -12.75
C GLU A 317 -12.42 -17.09 -14.15
N ASN A 318 -13.62 -16.57 -14.37
CA ASN A 318 -14.01 -15.96 -15.65
C ASN A 318 -13.13 -14.76 -16.01
N VAL A 319 -12.91 -13.84 -15.04
CA VAL A 319 -12.06 -12.65 -15.27
C VAL A 319 -10.62 -13.06 -15.55
N ALA A 320 -10.06 -13.96 -14.73
CA ALA A 320 -8.70 -14.45 -14.92
C ALA A 320 -8.54 -15.09 -16.31
N HIS A 321 -9.42 -15.99 -16.70
CA HIS A 321 -9.39 -16.65 -18.02
C HIS A 321 -9.37 -15.60 -19.15
N ARG A 322 -10.29 -14.63 -19.14
CA ARG A 322 -10.39 -13.59 -20.17
C ARG A 322 -9.16 -12.69 -20.27
N LEU A 323 -8.47 -12.44 -19.15
CA LEU A 323 -7.20 -11.68 -19.13
C LEU A 323 -6.06 -12.55 -19.70
N LEU A 324 -5.94 -13.78 -19.20
CA LEU A 324 -4.89 -14.73 -19.57
C LEU A 324 -4.93 -15.09 -21.07
N GLU A 325 -6.14 -15.26 -21.65
CA GLU A 325 -6.32 -15.47 -23.10
C GLU A 325 -5.73 -14.34 -23.96
N ARG A 326 -5.64 -13.12 -23.41
CA ARG A 326 -5.10 -11.94 -24.07
C ARG A 326 -3.61 -11.73 -23.81
N GLY A 327 -2.96 -12.68 -23.13
CA GLY A 327 -1.56 -12.59 -22.73
C GLY A 327 -1.34 -11.55 -21.63
N ILE A 328 -2.38 -11.16 -20.90
CA ILE A 328 -2.27 -10.30 -19.72
C ILE A 328 -2.05 -11.20 -18.51
N ASP A 329 -0.95 -11.02 -17.81
CA ASP A 329 -0.66 -11.75 -16.59
C ASP A 329 -1.60 -11.34 -15.44
N VAL A 330 -1.89 -12.29 -14.57
CA VAL A 330 -2.73 -12.04 -13.39
C VAL A 330 -1.96 -12.37 -12.12
N LYS A 331 -1.80 -11.37 -11.25
CA LYS A 331 -1.35 -11.55 -9.87
C LYS A 331 -2.56 -11.60 -8.95
N GLY A 332 -2.80 -12.74 -8.31
CA GLY A 332 -3.90 -12.93 -7.36
C GLY A 332 -3.43 -12.79 -5.92
N TYR A 333 -4.01 -11.87 -5.15
CA TYR A 333 -3.81 -11.79 -3.71
C TYR A 333 -4.84 -12.65 -2.99
N PHE A 334 -4.40 -13.42 -1.98
CA PHE A 334 -5.23 -14.28 -1.15
C PHE A 334 -4.96 -14.04 0.33
N ILE A 335 -6.00 -14.11 1.14
CA ILE A 335 -5.94 -13.96 2.60
C ILE A 335 -6.47 -15.25 3.23
N LEU A 336 -5.64 -15.91 4.03
CA LEU A 336 -6.00 -17.10 4.81
C LEU A 336 -6.16 -16.74 6.29
N GLY A 337 -7.09 -17.39 6.98
CA GLY A 337 -7.32 -17.17 8.41
C GLY A 337 -8.23 -15.98 8.71
N TYR A 338 -9.05 -15.53 7.77
CA TYR A 338 -10.04 -14.47 8.02
C TYR A 338 -11.03 -14.90 9.13
N PRO A 339 -11.52 -13.97 9.98
CA PRO A 339 -12.46 -14.29 11.05
C PRO A 339 -13.63 -15.18 10.61
N GLY A 340 -13.79 -16.30 11.30
CA GLY A 340 -14.79 -17.31 11.01
C GLY A 340 -14.48 -18.21 9.80
N GLU A 341 -13.27 -18.22 9.23
CA GLU A 341 -12.85 -19.17 8.20
C GLU A 341 -12.83 -20.60 8.76
N ARG A 342 -13.41 -21.54 8.05
CA ARG A 342 -13.49 -22.97 8.37
C ARG A 342 -12.60 -23.78 7.45
N GLN A 343 -12.32 -25.05 7.82
CA GLN A 343 -11.52 -25.93 6.98
C GLN A 343 -12.03 -26.02 5.54
N ASN A 344 -13.33 -26.16 5.34
CA ASN A 344 -13.93 -26.24 4.00
C ASN A 344 -13.72 -24.94 3.17
N ASP A 345 -13.60 -23.78 3.82
CA ASP A 345 -13.32 -22.51 3.15
C ASP A 345 -11.87 -22.42 2.72
N LEU A 346 -10.95 -22.84 3.61
CA LEU A 346 -9.53 -22.94 3.30
C LEU A 346 -9.30 -23.92 2.14
N ASP A 347 -9.91 -25.11 2.19
CA ASP A 347 -9.83 -26.10 1.12
C ASP A 347 -10.39 -25.56 -0.21
N ALA A 348 -11.46 -24.77 -0.16
CA ALA A 348 -12.01 -24.11 -1.34
C ALA A 348 -11.02 -23.09 -1.93
N THR A 349 -10.33 -22.33 -1.07
CA THR A 349 -9.32 -21.36 -1.51
C THR A 349 -8.11 -22.06 -2.13
N VAL A 350 -7.63 -23.16 -1.53
CA VAL A 350 -6.54 -23.97 -2.10
C VAL A 350 -6.92 -24.51 -3.48
N ARG A 351 -8.11 -25.11 -3.61
CA ARG A 351 -8.59 -25.63 -4.92
C ARG A 351 -8.71 -24.50 -5.94
N HIS A 352 -9.20 -23.34 -5.53
CA HIS A 352 -9.35 -22.19 -6.42
C HIS A 352 -8.00 -21.70 -6.97
N ILE A 353 -6.96 -21.65 -6.13
CA ILE A 353 -5.59 -21.31 -6.56
C ILE A 353 -5.09 -22.34 -7.60
N HIS A 354 -5.28 -23.64 -7.34
CA HIS A 354 -4.89 -24.69 -8.29
C HIS A 354 -5.63 -24.58 -9.63
N ASN A 355 -6.94 -24.31 -9.60
CA ASN A 355 -7.73 -24.12 -10.82
C ASN A 355 -7.20 -22.92 -11.64
N LEU A 356 -6.84 -21.81 -10.97
CA LEU A 356 -6.28 -20.65 -11.65
C LEU A 356 -4.90 -20.92 -12.26
N TRP A 357 -4.04 -21.71 -11.61
CA TRP A 357 -2.81 -22.21 -12.23
C TRP A 357 -3.07 -23.07 -13.46
N GLU A 358 -4.05 -23.98 -13.39
CA GLU A 358 -4.42 -24.81 -14.55
C GLU A 358 -5.00 -23.98 -15.72
N VAL A 359 -5.74 -22.92 -15.42
CA VAL A 359 -6.23 -21.99 -16.44
C VAL A 359 -5.03 -21.28 -17.09
N ALA A 360 -4.08 -20.80 -16.32
CA ALA A 360 -2.88 -20.14 -16.85
C ALA A 360 -2.03 -21.09 -17.72
N ASP A 361 -1.87 -22.36 -17.33
CA ASP A 361 -1.10 -23.36 -18.12
C ASP A 361 -1.66 -23.60 -19.53
N ARG A 362 -2.90 -23.19 -19.79
CA ARG A 362 -3.60 -23.36 -21.08
C ARG A 362 -3.72 -22.05 -21.88
N ASN A 363 -3.19 -20.95 -21.35
CA ASN A 363 -3.34 -19.60 -21.92
C ASN A 363 -1.98 -18.92 -22.09
N PRO A 364 -1.86 -17.89 -22.94
CA PRO A 364 -0.62 -17.16 -23.14
C PRO A 364 -0.15 -16.34 -21.91
N GLY A 365 -1.08 -15.87 -21.08
CA GLY A 365 -0.75 -15.11 -19.86
C GLY A 365 -0.46 -16.03 -18.68
N GLY A 366 0.38 -15.56 -17.74
CA GLY A 366 0.76 -16.25 -16.52
C GLY A 366 -0.14 -15.89 -15.33
N PHE A 367 -0.30 -16.82 -14.38
CA PHE A 367 -0.95 -16.56 -13.10
C PHE A 367 0.02 -16.81 -11.94
N ARG A 368 0.09 -15.87 -11.02
CA ARG A 368 0.82 -16.05 -9.77
C ARG A 368 -0.05 -15.74 -8.56
N ALA A 369 -0.01 -16.62 -7.58
CA ALA A 369 -0.70 -16.46 -6.31
C ALA A 369 0.25 -15.84 -5.26
N SER A 370 -0.20 -14.76 -4.63
CA SER A 370 0.43 -14.17 -3.44
C SER A 370 -0.49 -14.41 -2.26
N VAL A 371 -0.06 -15.26 -1.34
CA VAL A 371 -0.90 -15.75 -0.22
C VAL A 371 -0.41 -15.17 1.08
N PHE A 372 -1.33 -14.63 1.89
CA PHE A 372 -1.02 -13.96 3.15
C PHE A 372 -1.87 -14.50 4.30
N GLU A 373 -1.30 -14.53 5.50
CA GLU A 373 -2.06 -14.70 6.74
C GLU A 373 -2.88 -13.43 7.03
N PHE A 374 -4.12 -13.58 7.45
CA PHE A 374 -4.99 -12.45 7.83
C PHE A 374 -4.38 -11.62 8.96
N ARG A 375 -4.46 -10.31 8.82
CA ARG A 375 -4.04 -9.34 9.84
C ARG A 375 -5.12 -8.28 10.03
N PRO A 376 -5.53 -8.04 11.28
CA PRO A 376 -6.45 -6.96 11.58
C PRO A 376 -5.72 -5.62 11.58
N TYR A 377 -5.96 -4.78 10.57
CA TYR A 377 -5.41 -3.43 10.57
C TYR A 377 -6.31 -2.46 11.33
N PRO A 378 -5.75 -1.59 12.19
CA PRO A 378 -6.51 -0.58 12.93
C PRO A 378 -7.36 0.31 12.03
N GLY A 379 -8.55 0.64 12.50
CA GLY A 379 -9.48 1.51 11.78
C GLY A 379 -10.31 0.81 10.70
N THR A 380 -10.02 -0.44 10.35
CA THR A 380 -10.81 -1.22 9.38
C THR A 380 -12.13 -1.73 10.00
N PRO A 381 -13.16 -2.03 9.17
CA PRO A 381 -14.40 -2.61 9.68
C PRO A 381 -14.19 -3.88 10.51
N VAL A 382 -13.30 -4.78 10.08
CA VAL A 382 -13.01 -6.02 10.82
C VAL A 382 -12.27 -5.75 12.13
N TRP A 383 -11.42 -4.73 12.21
CA TRP A 383 -10.81 -4.30 13.46
C TRP A 383 -11.87 -3.87 14.47
N GLN A 384 -12.85 -3.06 14.03
CA GLN A 384 -13.94 -2.62 14.88
C GLN A 384 -14.81 -3.79 15.35
N GLN A 385 -15.06 -4.76 14.46
CA GLN A 385 -15.78 -5.98 14.79
C GLN A 385 -15.02 -6.78 15.87
N LEU A 386 -13.75 -7.10 15.67
CA LEU A 386 -12.93 -7.89 16.59
C LEU A 386 -12.83 -7.23 17.97
N THR A 387 -12.64 -5.91 18.02
CA THR A 387 -12.59 -5.18 19.29
C THR A 387 -13.96 -5.17 20.00
N ALA A 388 -15.06 -5.09 19.26
CA ALA A 388 -16.41 -5.21 19.81
C ALA A 388 -16.73 -6.63 20.31
N GLU A 389 -16.14 -7.66 19.71
CA GLU A 389 -16.21 -9.05 20.15
C GLU A 389 -15.33 -9.35 21.37
N GLY A 390 -14.54 -8.37 21.83
CA GLY A 390 -13.73 -8.45 23.04
C GLY A 390 -12.26 -8.82 22.83
N HIS A 391 -11.76 -8.81 21.59
CA HIS A 391 -10.32 -8.94 21.34
C HIS A 391 -9.57 -7.72 21.90
N ASP A 392 -8.49 -7.97 22.62
CA ASP A 392 -7.62 -6.92 23.15
C ASP A 392 -6.89 -6.18 22.01
N PRO A 393 -7.07 -4.85 21.87
CA PRO A 393 -6.36 -4.05 20.86
C PRO A 393 -4.83 -4.15 20.96
N ASP A 394 -4.28 -4.36 22.15
CA ASP A 394 -2.84 -4.51 22.32
C ASP A 394 -2.35 -5.84 21.75
N ALA A 395 -3.10 -6.92 21.96
CA ALA A 395 -2.80 -8.22 21.35
C ALA A 395 -2.95 -8.19 19.81
N LEU A 396 -3.95 -7.47 19.28
CA LEU A 396 -4.12 -7.28 17.84
C LEU A 396 -3.00 -6.46 17.17
N LEU A 397 -2.18 -5.74 17.93
CA LEU A 397 -1.03 -4.97 17.48
C LEU A 397 0.31 -5.63 17.84
N ALA A 398 0.30 -6.74 18.52
CA ALA A 398 1.50 -7.48 18.92
C ALA A 398 2.00 -8.36 17.75
N TYR A 399 2.63 -7.74 16.76
CA TYR A 399 3.22 -8.46 15.62
C TYR A 399 4.38 -9.32 16.10
N CYS A 400 4.18 -10.62 16.19
CA CYS A 400 5.13 -11.55 16.81
C CYS A 400 6.32 -11.92 15.91
N ASP A 401 6.24 -11.68 14.62
CA ASP A 401 7.29 -12.01 13.66
C ASP A 401 8.22 -10.82 13.37
N VAL A 402 8.05 -9.70 14.09
CA VAL A 402 8.97 -8.56 14.02
C VAL A 402 10.06 -8.72 15.05
N ASP A 403 11.26 -9.05 14.62
CA ASP A 403 12.44 -9.01 15.48
C ASP A 403 12.87 -7.56 15.71
N LEU A 404 12.84 -7.13 16.97
CA LEU A 404 13.13 -5.76 17.38
C LEU A 404 14.58 -5.55 17.81
N THR A 405 15.44 -6.58 17.73
CA THR A 405 16.90 -6.43 17.88
C THR A 405 17.47 -5.77 16.63
N ASP A 406 18.60 -5.09 16.74
CA ASP A 406 19.24 -4.48 15.56
C ASP A 406 19.58 -5.51 14.49
N GLN A 407 20.10 -6.68 14.89
CA GLN A 407 20.39 -7.75 13.95
C GLN A 407 19.11 -8.33 13.34
N GLY A 408 18.07 -8.52 14.13
CA GLY A 408 16.79 -9.04 13.66
C GLY A 408 16.02 -8.03 12.80
N ALA A 409 16.10 -6.73 13.11
CA ALA A 409 15.56 -5.68 12.27
C ALA A 409 16.23 -5.67 10.89
N ASP A 410 17.55 -5.78 10.83
CA ASP A 410 18.30 -5.88 9.58
C ASP A 410 17.94 -7.15 8.78
N GLU A 411 17.77 -8.29 9.46
CA GLU A 411 17.33 -9.53 8.82
C GLU A 411 15.89 -9.43 8.31
N SER A 412 14.97 -8.93 9.12
CA SER A 412 13.58 -8.72 8.74
C SER A 412 13.46 -7.73 7.56
N MET A 413 14.34 -6.75 7.49
CA MET A 413 14.41 -5.80 6.38
C MET A 413 14.94 -6.42 5.09
N ARG A 414 15.84 -7.41 5.18
CA ARG A 414 16.42 -8.10 4.00
C ARG A 414 15.54 -9.22 3.47
N GLN A 415 14.79 -9.92 4.35
CA GLN A 415 13.95 -11.07 4.03
C GLN A 415 12.49 -10.70 3.78
N ARG A 416 12.26 -9.59 3.12
CA ARG A 416 10.95 -8.99 2.93
C ARG A 416 9.92 -9.78 2.12
N ASP A 417 10.28 -10.91 1.56
CA ASP A 417 9.33 -11.80 0.88
C ASP A 417 8.21 -12.30 1.80
N GLU A 418 8.43 -12.20 3.09
CA GLU A 418 7.51 -12.64 4.10
C GLU A 418 6.92 -11.45 4.87
N PHE A 419 6.15 -10.59 4.21
CA PHE A 419 5.27 -9.65 4.92
C PHE A 419 4.20 -10.35 5.76
N ASN A 420 4.49 -11.53 6.23
CA ASN A 420 3.65 -12.27 7.15
C ASN A 420 3.95 -11.88 8.60
N PHE A 421 3.87 -10.57 8.90
CA PHE A 421 3.81 -10.11 10.28
C PHE A 421 2.54 -10.67 10.91
N SER A 422 2.60 -11.81 11.55
CA SER A 422 1.49 -12.40 12.26
C SER A 422 1.30 -11.75 13.62
N VAL A 423 0.06 -11.65 14.06
CA VAL A 423 -0.27 -11.32 15.47
C VAL A 423 -0.37 -12.59 16.34
N GLY A 424 -0.17 -13.78 15.77
CA GLY A 424 -0.20 -15.05 16.49
C GLY A 424 -1.58 -15.46 17.02
N ILE A 425 -2.65 -14.85 16.49
CA ILE A 425 -4.02 -15.10 16.94
C ILE A 425 -4.76 -15.92 15.88
N GLN A 426 -5.44 -16.96 16.32
CA GLN A 426 -6.36 -17.73 15.49
C GLN A 426 -7.72 -17.05 15.46
N PHE A 427 -8.18 -16.62 14.28
CA PHE A 427 -9.46 -15.93 14.11
C PHE A 427 -10.57 -16.82 13.53
N GLY A 428 -10.23 -17.98 13.01
CA GLY A 428 -11.15 -18.96 12.42
C GLY A 428 -11.09 -20.31 13.13
N ASP A 429 -11.75 -21.31 12.54
CA ASP A 429 -11.78 -22.68 13.07
C ASP A 429 -10.49 -23.46 12.75
N VAL A 430 -9.72 -23.01 11.73
CA VAL A 430 -8.49 -23.69 11.30
C VAL A 430 -7.37 -23.36 12.27
N PRO A 431 -6.67 -24.39 12.84
CA PRO A 431 -5.53 -24.15 13.70
C PRO A 431 -4.42 -23.36 12.99
N LEU A 432 -3.82 -22.39 13.70
CA LEU A 432 -2.82 -21.48 13.11
C LEU A 432 -1.63 -22.21 12.47
N HIS A 433 -1.19 -23.32 13.06
CA HIS A 433 -0.07 -24.11 12.52
C HIS A 433 -0.44 -24.83 11.20
N GLU A 434 -1.69 -25.27 11.02
CA GLU A 434 -2.18 -25.88 9.77
C GLU A 434 -2.34 -24.82 8.68
N LEU A 435 -2.87 -23.65 9.05
CA LEU A 435 -3.00 -22.50 8.15
C LEU A 435 -1.63 -22.06 7.62
N ARG A 436 -0.62 -21.95 8.50
CA ARG A 436 0.75 -21.57 8.12
C ARG A 436 1.44 -22.66 7.29
N ALA A 437 1.21 -23.95 7.58
CA ALA A 437 1.69 -25.04 6.74
C ALA A 437 1.10 -24.97 5.32
N THR A 438 -0.19 -24.66 5.20
CA THR A 438 -0.88 -24.47 3.91
C THR A 438 -0.28 -23.28 3.16
N LEU A 439 -0.11 -22.13 3.83
CA LEU A 439 0.51 -20.93 3.25
C LEU A 439 1.91 -21.25 2.71
N THR A 440 2.77 -21.88 3.52
CA THR A 440 4.12 -22.28 3.11
C THR A 440 4.10 -23.20 1.90
N THR A 441 3.17 -24.15 1.86
CA THR A 441 3.02 -25.09 0.74
C THR A 441 2.64 -24.37 -0.56
N LEU A 442 1.67 -23.45 -0.51
CA LEU A 442 1.25 -22.65 -1.66
C LEU A 442 2.35 -21.72 -2.16
N THR A 443 3.07 -21.07 -1.25
CA THR A 443 4.21 -20.18 -1.59
C THR A 443 5.32 -20.98 -2.29
N ARG A 444 5.70 -22.14 -1.77
CA ARG A 444 6.69 -23.03 -2.42
C ARG A 444 6.23 -23.52 -3.79
N ALA A 445 4.95 -23.88 -3.91
CA ALA A 445 4.40 -24.30 -5.21
C ALA A 445 4.44 -23.15 -6.22
N GLN A 446 4.14 -21.91 -5.79
CA GLN A 446 4.25 -20.73 -6.64
C GLN A 446 5.70 -20.47 -7.08
N HIS A 447 6.68 -20.53 -6.17
CA HIS A 447 8.10 -20.35 -6.52
C HIS A 447 8.59 -21.41 -7.50
N ALA A 448 8.20 -22.67 -7.32
CA ALA A 448 8.54 -23.75 -8.25
C ALA A 448 7.99 -23.51 -9.67
N ARG A 449 6.83 -22.86 -9.81
CA ARG A 449 6.22 -22.53 -11.10
C ARG A 449 6.90 -21.33 -11.80
N THR A 450 7.39 -20.37 -11.04
CA THR A 450 8.05 -19.16 -11.59
C THR A 450 9.53 -19.35 -11.85
N GLY A 451 10.11 -20.49 -11.48
CA GLY A 451 11.55 -20.74 -11.61
C GLY A 451 12.42 -19.89 -10.67
N ALA A 452 11.83 -19.15 -9.75
CA ALA A 452 12.56 -18.43 -8.72
C ALA A 452 13.12 -19.43 -7.70
N ALA A 453 14.42 -19.34 -7.38
CA ALA A 453 15.01 -20.11 -6.28
C ALA A 453 14.32 -19.70 -4.97
N ALA A 454 13.98 -20.69 -4.15
CA ALA A 454 13.37 -20.49 -2.82
C ALA A 454 14.37 -19.87 -1.83
#